data_1ab55e5c3a34f6c5c1b4808b21581bb4
#
_entry.id   1ab55e5c3a34f6c5c1b4808b21581bb4
#
_cell.length_a   1.000
_cell.length_b   1.000
_cell.length_c   1.000
_cell.angle_alpha   90.00
_cell.angle_beta   90.00
_cell.angle_gamma   90.00
#
_symmetry.space_group_name_H-M   'P 1'
#
loop_
_entity.id
_entity.type
_entity.pdbx_description
1 polymer ?
#
loop_
_entity_poly.entity_id
_entity_poly.type
_entity_poly.pdbx_seq_one_letter_code
_entity_poly.pdbx_strand_id
1 'polypeptide(L)'
;MQELRPGVDGRNGVPPDRARRGVALLRLGLGAAWLANAFYILDPANGFFSTFSGVASSFGPSTAGGPAVADFVAQYASVFSILIAAVTVSLAIAFLSDVAVRTACLVGAAFNIALLVSQWGQITTIPGGTDIGPQPLYLIAYGVLWVGYRPGDWSLLGLARVWASRRRAPHGLSAHAPEGV
;
A
#
# COMPACT_ATOMS: atom_id res chain seq x y z
N MET A 1 50.90 25.60 -15.87
CA MET A 1 50.33 24.80 -14.79
C MET A 1 48.87 24.59 -15.11
N GLN A 2 48.52 23.41 -15.64
CA GLN A 2 47.14 23.01 -15.93
C GLN A 2 46.63 22.29 -14.72
N GLU A 3 45.62 22.88 -14.05
CA GLU A 3 44.89 22.23 -12.95
C GLU A 3 44.10 21.05 -13.52
N LEU A 4 44.54 19.85 -13.17
CA LEU A 4 43.77 18.61 -13.33
C LEU A 4 42.52 18.69 -12.47
N ARG A 5 41.37 19.00 -13.09
CA ARG A 5 40.04 18.79 -12.44
C ARG A 5 39.86 17.29 -12.18
N PRO A 6 39.66 16.86 -10.93
CA PRO A 6 39.35 15.47 -10.64
C PRO A 6 38.06 15.10 -11.35
N GLY A 7 38.16 14.08 -12.21
CA GLY A 7 37.02 13.51 -12.90
C GLY A 7 35.95 13.10 -11.90
N VAL A 8 34.76 13.62 -12.11
CA VAL A 8 33.52 13.19 -11.36
C VAL A 8 33.32 11.74 -11.70
N ASP A 9 33.60 10.90 -10.70
CA ASP A 9 33.31 9.47 -10.73
C ASP A 9 31.90 9.23 -11.25
N GLY A 10 31.83 8.50 -12.36
CA GLY A 10 30.60 7.98 -12.90
C GLY A 10 29.96 7.02 -11.90
N ARG A 11 29.26 7.56 -10.92
CA ARG A 11 28.32 6.76 -10.13
C ARG A 11 27.31 6.18 -11.08
N ASN A 12 27.35 4.87 -11.25
CA ASN A 12 26.37 4.04 -11.93
C ASN A 12 25.02 4.13 -11.20
N GLY A 13 24.52 5.34 -10.99
CA GLY A 13 23.23 5.62 -10.39
C GLY A 13 22.14 5.25 -11.38
N VAL A 14 21.22 4.41 -10.96
CA VAL A 14 19.96 4.17 -11.68
C VAL A 14 19.38 5.54 -12.06
N PRO A 15 19.02 5.77 -13.34
CA PRO A 15 18.43 7.03 -13.76
C PRO A 15 17.28 7.41 -12.84
N PRO A 16 17.18 8.66 -12.35
CA PRO A 16 16.20 9.08 -11.36
C PRO A 16 14.76 8.75 -11.76
N ASP A 17 14.47 8.74 -13.06
CA ASP A 17 13.15 8.38 -13.60
C ASP A 17 12.80 6.91 -13.42
N ARG A 18 13.75 5.99 -13.51
CA ARG A 18 13.50 4.55 -13.30
C ARG A 18 13.18 4.26 -11.83
N ALA A 19 13.92 4.85 -10.91
CA ALA A 19 13.67 4.70 -9.48
C ALA A 19 12.28 5.24 -9.10
N ARG A 20 11.90 6.42 -9.61
CA ARG A 20 10.57 7.01 -9.40
C ARG A 20 9.45 6.11 -9.93
N ARG A 21 9.60 5.55 -11.13
CA ARG A 21 8.62 4.61 -11.70
C ARG A 21 8.49 3.36 -10.83
N GLY A 22 9.60 2.81 -10.32
CA GLY A 22 9.59 1.67 -9.42
C GLY A 22 8.81 1.94 -8.13
N VAL A 23 9.01 3.11 -7.51
CA VAL A 23 8.29 3.52 -6.30
C VAL A 23 6.79 3.72 -6.59
N ALA A 24 6.44 4.32 -7.73
CA ALA A 24 5.04 4.50 -8.14
C ALA A 24 4.35 3.16 -8.39
N LEU A 25 5.01 2.21 -9.06
CA LEU A 25 4.50 0.87 -9.29
C LEU A 25 4.32 0.09 -7.99
N LEU A 26 5.29 0.19 -7.05
CA LEU A 26 5.18 -0.42 -5.73
C LEU A 26 3.97 0.12 -4.97
N ARG A 27 3.76 1.43 -4.99
CA ARG A 27 2.60 2.07 -4.37
C ARG A 27 1.28 1.58 -4.96
N LEU A 28 1.17 1.55 -6.30
CA LEU A 28 -0.03 1.06 -6.99
C LEU A 28 -0.27 -0.43 -6.72
N GLY A 29 0.80 -1.24 -6.69
CA GLY A 29 0.73 -2.66 -6.34
C GLY A 29 0.22 -2.88 -4.92
N LEU A 30 0.71 -2.10 -3.95
CA LEU A 30 0.19 -2.13 -2.58
C LEU A 30 -1.29 -1.69 -2.53
N GLY A 31 -1.64 -0.62 -3.24
CA GLY A 31 -3.02 -0.16 -3.32
C GLY A 31 -3.96 -1.23 -3.91
N ALA A 32 -3.53 -1.93 -4.96
CA ALA A 32 -4.29 -3.02 -5.56
C ALA A 32 -4.42 -4.22 -4.61
N ALA A 33 -3.36 -4.58 -3.87
CA ALA A 33 -3.41 -5.64 -2.88
C ALA A 33 -4.39 -5.31 -1.73
N TRP A 34 -4.34 -4.08 -1.21
CA TRP A 34 -5.29 -3.63 -0.20
C TRP A 34 -6.72 -3.55 -0.72
N LEU A 35 -6.91 -3.17 -1.99
CA LEU A 35 -8.22 -3.16 -2.64
C LEU A 35 -8.79 -4.58 -2.76
N ALA A 36 -7.97 -5.56 -3.17
CA ALA A 36 -8.37 -6.96 -3.21
C ALA A 36 -8.79 -7.47 -1.82
N ASN A 37 -8.01 -7.15 -0.78
CA ASN A 37 -8.36 -7.47 0.61
C ASN A 37 -9.66 -6.77 1.03
N ALA A 38 -9.88 -5.52 0.64
CA ALA A 38 -11.12 -4.80 0.94
C ALA A 38 -12.34 -5.49 0.30
N PHE A 39 -12.23 -5.91 -0.95
CA PHE A 39 -13.29 -6.69 -1.62
C PHE A 39 -13.56 -8.00 -0.89
N TYR A 40 -12.52 -8.73 -0.51
CA TYR A 40 -12.67 -9.96 0.25
C TYR A 40 -13.40 -9.75 1.58
N ILE A 41 -13.02 -8.74 2.34
CA ILE A 41 -13.60 -8.42 3.66
C ILE A 41 -15.06 -7.95 3.52
N LEU A 42 -15.37 -7.15 2.49
CA LEU A 42 -16.69 -6.55 2.30
C LEU A 42 -17.68 -7.47 1.58
N ASP A 43 -17.20 -8.53 0.94
CA ASP A 43 -18.08 -9.50 0.27
C ASP A 43 -18.83 -10.33 1.32
N PRO A 44 -20.16 -10.23 1.38
CA PRO A 44 -20.97 -11.00 2.34
C PRO A 44 -20.81 -12.52 2.20
N ALA A 45 -20.50 -13.00 0.99
CA ALA A 45 -20.32 -14.43 0.73
C ALA A 45 -19.10 -15.02 1.47
N ASN A 46 -18.10 -14.20 1.80
CA ASN A 46 -16.92 -14.64 2.55
C ASN A 46 -17.17 -14.72 4.06
N GLY A 47 -18.27 -14.15 4.57
CA GLY A 47 -18.66 -14.25 5.97
C GLY A 47 -17.65 -13.65 6.95
N PHE A 48 -16.78 -12.73 6.54
CA PHE A 48 -15.72 -12.16 7.39
C PHE A 48 -16.25 -11.65 8.72
N PHE A 49 -17.31 -10.83 8.71
CA PHE A 49 -17.87 -10.23 9.93
C PHE A 49 -18.52 -11.25 10.86
N SER A 50 -19.10 -12.31 10.31
CA SER A 50 -19.76 -13.36 11.10
C SER A 50 -18.80 -14.38 11.69
N THR A 51 -17.66 -14.62 11.03
CA THR A 51 -16.67 -15.63 11.45
C THR A 51 -15.48 -15.05 12.23
N PHE A 52 -15.31 -13.71 12.24
CA PHE A 52 -14.14 -13.04 12.82
C PHE A 52 -13.90 -13.40 14.29
N SER A 53 -14.95 -13.54 15.10
CA SER A 53 -14.82 -13.94 16.51
C SER A 53 -14.15 -15.31 16.65
N GLY A 54 -14.58 -16.29 15.84
CA GLY A 54 -13.98 -17.64 15.83
C GLY A 54 -12.51 -17.61 15.35
N VAL A 55 -12.22 -16.79 14.34
CA VAL A 55 -10.85 -16.61 13.85
C VAL A 55 -9.96 -15.99 14.94
N ALA A 56 -10.43 -14.92 15.60
CA ALA A 56 -9.69 -14.28 16.69
C ALA A 56 -9.39 -15.24 17.84
N SER A 57 -10.36 -16.05 18.26
CA SER A 57 -10.18 -17.06 19.30
C SER A 57 -9.18 -18.14 18.90
N SER A 58 -9.13 -18.52 17.61
CA SER A 58 -8.19 -19.54 17.12
C SER A 58 -6.73 -19.13 17.21
N PHE A 59 -6.43 -17.83 17.22
CA PHE A 59 -5.07 -17.31 17.40
C PHE A 59 -4.58 -17.27 18.86
N GLY A 60 -5.48 -17.49 19.83
CA GLY A 60 -5.18 -17.37 21.25
C GLY A 60 -3.90 -18.08 21.71
N PRO A 61 -3.69 -19.37 21.36
CA PRO A 61 -2.48 -20.10 21.77
C PRO A 61 -1.20 -19.57 21.12
N SER A 62 -1.30 -18.92 19.98
CA SER A 62 -0.16 -18.50 19.15
C SER A 62 0.14 -17.01 19.21
N THR A 63 -0.73 -16.19 19.79
CA THR A 63 -0.48 -14.75 19.91
C THR A 63 0.57 -14.45 20.98
N ALA A 64 1.42 -13.45 20.72
CA ALA A 64 2.43 -13.01 21.68
C ALA A 64 1.82 -12.46 22.99
N GLY A 65 0.58 -11.95 22.95
CA GLY A 65 -0.17 -11.51 24.12
C GLY A 65 -0.90 -12.63 24.87
N GLY A 66 -0.82 -13.87 24.38
CA GLY A 66 -1.47 -15.03 24.95
C GLY A 66 -3.01 -15.03 24.79
N PRO A 67 -3.67 -16.01 25.40
CA PRO A 67 -5.12 -16.19 25.29
C PRO A 67 -5.94 -14.95 25.70
N ALA A 68 -5.50 -14.21 26.69
CA ALA A 68 -6.21 -13.03 27.18
C ALA A 68 -6.40 -11.94 26.12
N VAL A 69 -5.41 -11.75 25.23
CA VAL A 69 -5.51 -10.79 24.12
C VAL A 69 -6.48 -11.32 23.05
N ALA A 70 -6.41 -12.61 22.74
CA ALA A 70 -7.33 -13.22 21.77
C ALA A 70 -8.78 -13.19 22.28
N ASP A 71 -9.00 -13.48 23.55
CA ASP A 71 -10.32 -13.42 24.19
C ASP A 71 -10.88 -11.99 24.17
N PHE A 72 -10.04 -10.99 24.46
CA PHE A 72 -10.40 -9.59 24.35
C PHE A 72 -10.82 -9.21 22.92
N VAL A 73 -10.03 -9.59 21.92
CA VAL A 73 -10.36 -9.33 20.52
C VAL A 73 -11.65 -10.07 20.10
N ALA A 74 -11.82 -11.31 20.55
CA ALA A 74 -13.03 -12.09 20.27
C ALA A 74 -14.27 -11.49 20.94
N GLN A 75 -14.15 -10.99 22.17
CA GLN A 75 -15.22 -10.31 22.89
C GLN A 75 -15.72 -9.05 22.16
N TYR A 76 -14.78 -8.30 21.55
CA TYR A 76 -15.09 -7.08 20.79
C TYR A 76 -15.02 -7.30 19.27
N ALA A 77 -15.30 -8.52 18.81
CA ALA A 77 -15.11 -8.93 17.42
C ALA A 77 -15.79 -8.01 16.39
N SER A 78 -17.01 -7.53 16.70
CA SER A 78 -17.71 -6.59 15.80
C SER A 78 -16.98 -5.26 15.63
N VAL A 79 -16.38 -4.74 16.70
CA VAL A 79 -15.63 -3.49 16.65
C VAL A 79 -14.31 -3.69 15.88
N PHE A 80 -13.59 -4.78 16.18
CA PHE A 80 -12.33 -5.07 15.50
C PHE A 80 -12.51 -5.40 14.02
N SER A 81 -13.55 -6.14 13.65
CA SER A 81 -13.84 -6.44 12.23
C SER A 81 -14.16 -5.18 11.43
N ILE A 82 -14.95 -4.26 11.99
CA ILE A 82 -15.23 -2.95 11.36
C ILE A 82 -13.95 -2.11 11.25
N LEU A 83 -13.15 -2.08 12.31
CA LEU A 83 -11.86 -1.35 12.30
C LEU A 83 -10.90 -1.89 11.23
N ILE A 84 -10.78 -3.22 11.13
CA ILE A 84 -9.96 -3.88 10.10
C ILE A 84 -10.48 -3.52 8.70
N ALA A 85 -11.78 -3.59 8.47
CA ALA A 85 -12.37 -3.20 7.19
C ALA A 85 -12.11 -1.73 6.87
N ALA A 86 -12.30 -0.83 7.83
CA ALA A 86 -12.05 0.61 7.64
C ALA A 86 -10.58 0.91 7.33
N VAL A 87 -9.64 0.30 8.05
CA VAL A 87 -8.19 0.44 7.79
C VAL A 87 -7.85 -0.09 6.41
N THR A 88 -8.33 -1.27 6.05
CA THR A 88 -8.07 -1.90 4.75
C THR A 88 -8.54 -1.03 3.58
N VAL A 89 -9.77 -0.52 3.64
CA VAL A 89 -10.34 0.39 2.63
C VAL A 89 -9.56 1.70 2.57
N SER A 90 -9.23 2.28 3.73
CA SER A 90 -8.48 3.54 3.80
C SER A 90 -7.09 3.42 3.20
N LEU A 91 -6.37 2.31 3.46
CA LEU A 91 -5.06 2.04 2.86
C LEU A 91 -5.16 1.87 1.34
N ALA A 92 -6.16 1.13 0.84
CA ALA A 92 -6.40 1.00 -0.59
C ALA A 92 -6.61 2.37 -1.26
N ILE A 93 -7.50 3.19 -0.70
CA ILE A 93 -7.76 4.54 -1.21
C ILE A 93 -6.50 5.40 -1.16
N ALA A 94 -5.77 5.43 -0.05
CA ALA A 94 -4.59 6.26 0.13
C ALA A 94 -3.49 5.94 -0.89
N PHE A 95 -3.18 4.66 -1.09
CA PHE A 95 -2.14 4.24 -2.03
C PHE A 95 -2.57 4.42 -3.49
N LEU A 96 -3.83 4.18 -3.85
CA LEU A 96 -4.31 4.34 -5.23
C LEU A 96 -4.49 5.82 -5.61
N SER A 97 -5.00 6.64 -4.69
CA SER A 97 -5.26 8.07 -4.95
C SER A 97 -4.06 8.98 -4.79
N ASP A 98 -2.94 8.50 -4.22
CA ASP A 98 -1.76 9.31 -3.90
C ASP A 98 -1.99 10.32 -2.75
N VAL A 99 -2.98 10.06 -1.90
CA VAL A 99 -3.33 10.93 -0.78
C VAL A 99 -2.73 10.36 0.51
N ALA A 100 -2.03 11.19 1.27
CA ALA A 100 -1.48 10.84 2.59
C ALA A 100 -0.64 9.54 2.62
N VAL A 101 0.10 9.23 1.54
CA VAL A 101 0.85 7.97 1.36
C VAL A 101 1.78 7.68 2.53
N ARG A 102 2.48 8.69 3.09
CA ARG A 102 3.35 8.49 4.26
C ARG A 102 2.55 8.07 5.50
N THR A 103 1.42 8.72 5.77
CA THR A 103 0.53 8.32 6.87
C THR A 103 0.01 6.89 6.65
N ALA A 104 -0.37 6.55 5.41
CA ALA A 104 -0.78 5.20 5.04
C ALA A 104 0.34 4.16 5.27
N CYS A 105 1.60 4.51 5.00
CA CYS A 105 2.74 3.63 5.31
C CYS A 105 2.86 3.37 6.82
N LEU A 106 2.69 4.39 7.68
CA LEU A 106 2.74 4.21 9.13
C LEU A 106 1.58 3.36 9.64
N VAL A 107 0.35 3.69 9.22
CA VAL A 107 -0.84 2.93 9.61
C VAL A 107 -0.76 1.48 9.11
N GLY A 108 -0.35 1.29 7.86
CA GLY A 108 -0.17 -0.04 7.28
C GLY A 108 0.93 -0.85 7.99
N ALA A 109 2.05 -0.21 8.35
CA ALA A 109 3.12 -0.86 9.10
C ALA A 109 2.64 -1.25 10.50
N ALA A 110 2.00 -0.36 11.24
CA ALA A 110 1.44 -0.66 12.55
C ALA A 110 0.41 -1.80 12.50
N PHE A 111 -0.46 -1.78 11.50
CA PHE A 111 -1.46 -2.82 11.28
C PHE A 111 -0.81 -4.19 10.96
N ASN A 112 0.20 -4.21 10.08
CA ASN A 112 0.90 -5.47 9.76
C ASN A 112 1.76 -5.98 10.93
N ILE A 113 2.33 -5.10 11.76
CA ILE A 113 3.00 -5.50 13.00
C ILE A 113 1.99 -6.13 13.97
N ALA A 114 0.81 -5.52 14.13
CA ALA A 114 -0.24 -6.09 14.97
C ALA A 114 -0.69 -7.48 14.50
N LEU A 115 -0.84 -7.67 13.19
CA LEU A 115 -1.13 -8.98 12.59
C LEU A 115 0.01 -9.98 12.84
N LEU A 116 1.26 -9.56 12.64
CA LEU A 116 2.42 -10.41 12.88
C LEU A 116 2.52 -10.85 14.34
N VAL A 117 2.27 -9.93 15.29
CA VAL A 117 2.25 -10.23 16.73
C VAL A 117 1.10 -11.17 17.09
N SER A 118 -0.10 -11.00 16.49
CA SER A 118 -1.24 -11.88 16.74
C SER A 118 -1.01 -13.30 16.21
N GLN A 119 -0.23 -13.44 15.16
CA GLN A 119 0.10 -14.73 14.52
C GLN A 119 1.49 -15.26 14.91
N TRP A 120 2.10 -14.73 15.97
CA TRP A 120 3.49 -15.00 16.33
C TRP A 120 3.87 -16.49 16.39
N GLY A 121 3.04 -17.31 17.01
CA GLY A 121 3.28 -18.75 17.13
C GLY A 121 3.05 -19.54 15.83
N GLN A 122 2.52 -18.91 14.78
CA GLN A 122 2.30 -19.52 13.46
C GLN A 122 3.45 -19.23 12.48
N ILE A 123 4.43 -18.42 12.87
CA ILE A 123 5.55 -18.05 12.01
C ILE A 123 6.42 -19.29 11.74
N THR A 124 6.71 -19.57 10.47
CA THR A 124 7.48 -20.76 10.04
C THR A 124 8.92 -20.81 10.56
N THR A 125 9.49 -19.67 10.95
CA THR A 125 10.82 -19.61 11.57
C THR A 125 10.87 -20.16 13.00
N ILE A 126 9.70 -20.40 13.59
CA ILE A 126 9.55 -20.98 14.92
C ILE A 126 9.19 -22.46 14.74
N PRO A 127 9.77 -23.40 15.53
CA PRO A 127 9.40 -24.80 15.45
C PRO A 127 7.87 -24.99 15.57
N GLY A 128 7.27 -25.65 14.59
CA GLY A 128 5.82 -25.83 14.50
C GLY A 128 5.04 -24.70 13.80
N GLY A 129 5.70 -23.65 13.36
CA GLY A 129 5.07 -22.58 12.56
C GLY A 129 4.71 -23.03 11.14
N THR A 130 3.67 -22.46 10.56
CA THR A 130 3.11 -22.85 9.26
C THR A 130 3.50 -21.90 8.14
N ASP A 131 3.35 -20.58 8.34
CA ASP A 131 3.68 -19.57 7.32
C ASP A 131 3.86 -18.20 7.97
N ILE A 132 4.82 -17.40 7.45
CA ILE A 132 5.01 -16.01 7.88
C ILE A 132 3.93 -15.09 7.30
N GLY A 133 3.28 -15.53 6.23
CA GLY A 133 2.36 -14.68 5.48
C GLY A 133 3.07 -13.50 4.76
N PRO A 134 2.30 -12.60 4.15
CA PRO A 134 2.84 -11.46 3.40
C PRO A 134 3.31 -10.27 4.27
N GLN A 135 3.07 -10.30 5.59
CA GLN A 135 3.30 -9.15 6.49
C GLN A 135 4.73 -8.59 6.45
N PRO A 136 5.81 -9.40 6.46
CA PRO A 136 7.17 -8.88 6.35
C PRO A 136 7.44 -8.17 5.03
N LEU A 137 6.87 -8.68 3.92
CA LEU A 137 7.00 -8.05 2.60
C LEU A 137 6.30 -6.69 2.56
N TYR A 138 5.12 -6.58 3.18
CA TYR A 138 4.43 -5.30 3.32
C TYR A 138 5.23 -4.30 4.15
N LEU A 139 5.87 -4.73 5.25
CA LEU A 139 6.70 -3.86 6.07
C LEU A 139 7.89 -3.31 5.29
N ILE A 140 8.57 -4.16 4.51
CA ILE A 140 9.66 -3.72 3.62
C ILE A 140 9.13 -2.72 2.58
N ALA A 141 7.98 -3.01 1.95
CA ALA A 141 7.37 -2.15 0.95
C ALA A 141 7.00 -0.77 1.53
N TYR A 142 6.45 -0.71 2.75
CA TYR A 142 6.18 0.56 3.43
C TYR A 142 7.45 1.34 3.74
N GLY A 143 8.53 0.66 4.16
CA GLY A 143 9.84 1.29 4.37
C GLY A 143 10.40 1.92 3.09
N VAL A 144 10.35 1.18 1.98
CA VAL A 144 10.78 1.68 0.66
C VAL A 144 9.93 2.87 0.21
N LEU A 145 8.60 2.79 0.38
CA LEU A 145 7.72 3.91 0.07
C LEU A 145 7.97 5.11 0.98
N TRP A 146 8.15 4.90 2.28
CA TRP A 146 8.40 5.99 3.22
C TRP A 146 9.61 6.84 2.82
N VAL A 147 10.70 6.18 2.41
CA VAL A 147 11.95 6.83 2.02
C VAL A 147 11.90 7.38 0.59
N GLY A 148 11.36 6.60 -0.34
CA GLY A 148 11.44 6.88 -1.77
C GLY A 148 10.29 7.67 -2.34
N TYR A 149 9.16 7.77 -1.61
CA TYR A 149 7.96 8.41 -2.11
C TYR A 149 8.10 9.92 -2.27
N ARG A 150 7.71 10.40 -3.45
CA ARG A 150 7.53 11.83 -3.77
C ARG A 150 6.13 12.04 -4.35
N PRO A 151 5.38 13.05 -3.88
CA PRO A 151 4.03 13.33 -4.39
C PRO A 151 4.04 13.71 -5.87
N GLY A 152 2.99 13.35 -6.58
CA GLY A 152 2.66 13.92 -7.89
C GLY A 152 2.93 13.06 -9.11
N ASP A 153 3.69 11.98 -9.00
CA ASP A 153 3.96 11.10 -10.14
C ASP A 153 3.01 9.89 -10.16
N TRP A 154 2.25 9.70 -11.24
CA TRP A 154 1.45 8.49 -11.48
C TRP A 154 0.31 8.23 -10.46
N SER A 155 -0.40 9.24 -10.02
CA SER A 155 -1.61 9.03 -9.23
C SER A 155 -2.83 8.81 -10.13
N LEU A 156 -3.82 8.02 -9.66
CA LEU A 156 -5.10 7.90 -10.37
C LEU A 156 -5.78 9.26 -10.53
N LEU A 157 -5.66 10.13 -9.52
CA LEU A 157 -6.16 11.51 -9.59
C LEU A 157 -5.40 12.33 -10.64
N GLY A 158 -4.07 12.15 -10.75
CA GLY A 158 -3.26 12.78 -11.79
C GLY A 158 -3.68 12.33 -13.18
N LEU A 159 -3.86 11.04 -13.39
CA LEU A 159 -4.36 10.46 -14.65
C LEU A 159 -5.77 10.96 -14.98
N ALA A 160 -6.67 11.00 -13.99
CA ALA A 160 -8.02 11.51 -14.16
C ALA A 160 -8.01 13.00 -14.56
N ARG A 161 -7.14 13.84 -13.97
CA ARG A 161 -6.98 15.25 -14.34
C ARG A 161 -6.49 15.43 -15.76
N VAL A 162 -5.46 14.65 -16.17
CA VAL A 162 -4.94 14.66 -17.56
C VAL A 162 -6.03 14.24 -18.55
N TRP A 163 -6.80 13.21 -18.23
CA TRP A 163 -7.90 12.77 -19.08
C TRP A 163 -9.03 13.80 -19.17
N ALA A 164 -9.40 14.42 -18.05
CA ALA A 164 -10.40 15.50 -18.02
C ALA A 164 -9.96 16.74 -18.81
N SER A 165 -8.67 17.10 -18.74
CA SER A 165 -8.12 18.23 -19.52
C SER A 165 -8.13 17.94 -21.03
N ARG A 166 -7.81 16.71 -21.43
CA ARG A 166 -7.88 16.30 -22.85
C ARG A 166 -9.29 16.35 -23.42
N ARG A 167 -10.31 16.01 -22.62
CA ARG A 167 -11.72 16.12 -23.05
C ARG A 167 -12.21 17.56 -23.17
N ARG A 168 -11.61 18.50 -22.44
CA ARG A 168 -11.96 19.91 -22.46
C ARG A 168 -11.21 20.72 -23.52
N ALA A 169 -10.20 20.13 -24.19
CA ALA A 169 -9.53 20.79 -25.29
C ALA A 169 -10.55 20.93 -26.43
N PRO A 170 -10.94 22.16 -26.81
CA PRO A 170 -11.92 22.36 -27.88
C PRO A 170 -11.35 21.81 -29.18
N HIS A 171 -12.13 20.98 -29.86
CA HIS A 171 -11.93 20.62 -31.27
C HIS A 171 -12.18 21.86 -32.14
N GLY A 172 -11.27 22.83 -32.10
CA GLY A 172 -11.54 24.05 -32.82
C GLY A 172 -10.37 24.99 -32.86
N LEU A 173 -9.33 24.62 -33.57
CA LEU A 173 -8.49 25.53 -34.32
C LEU A 173 -7.89 24.72 -35.50
N SER A 174 -8.78 24.26 -36.38
CA SER A 174 -8.37 23.93 -37.73
C SER A 174 -7.81 25.20 -38.33
N ALA A 175 -6.53 25.15 -38.59
CA ALA A 175 -5.72 26.14 -39.26
C ALA A 175 -6.47 26.86 -40.40
N HIS A 176 -6.70 28.15 -40.23
CA HIS A 176 -6.70 29.05 -41.39
C HIS A 176 -5.25 29.11 -41.85
N ALA A 177 -4.95 28.32 -42.86
CA ALA A 177 -3.83 28.57 -43.74
C ALA A 177 -4.08 29.93 -44.44
N PRO A 178 -3.17 30.90 -44.36
CA PRO A 178 -3.25 32.06 -45.23
C PRO A 178 -2.95 31.58 -46.65
N GLU A 179 -3.97 31.59 -47.54
CA GLU A 179 -3.77 31.50 -48.96
C GLU A 179 -2.97 32.73 -49.37
N GLY A 180 -1.86 32.48 -50.01
CA GLY A 180 -0.92 33.49 -50.48
C GLY A 180 -1.51 34.34 -51.63
N VAL A 181 -1.05 35.60 -51.67
CA VAL A 181 -0.95 36.44 -52.86
C VAL A 181 0.51 36.51 -53.25
#